data_7c0194ffb1f55874c4ff6be29eacc968
#
_entry.id   7c0194ffb1f55874c4ff6be29eacc968
#
_cell.length_a   1.000
_cell.length_b   1.000
_cell.length_c   1.000
_cell.angle_alpha   90.00
_cell.angle_beta   90.00
_cell.angle_gamma   90.00
#
_symmetry.space_group_name_H-M   'P 1'
#
loop_
_entity.id
_entity.type
_entity.pdbx_description
1 polymer ?
#
loop_
_entity_poly.entity_id
_entity_poly.type
_entity_poly.pdbx_seq_one_letter_code
_entity_poly.pdbx_strand_id
1 'polypeptide(L)'
;MVGIVVLIYKSHEQVLAYVRNELPKIGVPHRTLIVDTGSERAHAERLAAELGVAVVTAEDTVAEGDLFVLHVEENLGYARGNNLGAEFLTRNFPDTDKLLFSNDDIEFISSDVVDVLSRRMDEIAEIGCLGPKVIDLNGDLQGPGYEKPQIGYYIRRNIGEPLFGAKRFWLWKDRERKSEFVNIVGGCFHMVRTTDFQAVGGFDPETFLYWEEELLSERLRKIGRQAYYDASVSIRHFVGNTTSKKAPNLLLLNCELFGQRLFFGKYEKSSALTMGLLCLSQWIRVGLVKLAILKRKLRGADR
;
A
#
# COMPACT_ATOMS: atom_id res chain seq x y z
N MET A 1 -21.05 -3.73 -5.13
CA MET A 1 -20.40 -2.48 -5.59
C MET A 1 -18.96 -2.41 -5.09
N VAL A 2 -17.97 -2.08 -5.96
CA VAL A 2 -16.57 -1.89 -5.55
C VAL A 2 -16.30 -0.41 -5.29
N GLY A 3 -15.82 -0.06 -4.11
CA GLY A 3 -15.31 1.26 -3.80
C GLY A 3 -13.79 1.29 -4.04
N ILE A 4 -13.30 2.15 -4.91
CA ILE A 4 -11.89 2.27 -5.26
C ILE A 4 -11.32 3.51 -4.58
N VAL A 5 -10.30 3.33 -3.76
CA VAL A 5 -9.55 4.43 -3.13
C VAL A 5 -8.21 4.53 -3.83
N VAL A 6 -7.94 5.67 -4.45
CA VAL A 6 -6.65 6.01 -5.07
C VAL A 6 -5.99 7.11 -4.25
N LEU A 7 -5.02 6.74 -3.43
CA LEU A 7 -4.31 7.68 -2.57
C LEU A 7 -3.17 8.34 -3.35
N ILE A 8 -3.14 9.67 -3.38
CA ILE A 8 -2.08 10.43 -4.07
C ILE A 8 -1.40 11.45 -3.15
N TYR A 9 -0.15 11.73 -3.46
CA TYR A 9 0.65 12.79 -2.86
C TYR A 9 1.43 13.52 -3.95
N LYS A 10 1.01 14.74 -4.30
CA LYS A 10 1.65 15.59 -5.34
C LYS A 10 1.78 14.90 -6.70
N SER A 11 0.92 13.94 -6.98
CA SER A 11 0.83 13.25 -8.26
C SER A 11 -0.29 13.87 -9.09
N HIS A 12 -0.03 14.23 -10.33
CA HIS A 12 -1.00 14.84 -11.23
C HIS A 12 -1.15 14.02 -12.52
N GLU A 13 -0.10 13.98 -13.33
CA GLU A 13 -0.16 13.29 -14.63
C GLU A 13 -0.41 11.78 -14.50
N GLN A 14 0.15 11.16 -13.45
CA GLN A 14 -0.04 9.73 -13.22
C GLN A 14 -1.48 9.40 -12.87
N VAL A 15 -2.09 10.14 -11.92
CA VAL A 15 -3.49 9.90 -11.55
C VAL A 15 -4.44 10.19 -12.71
N LEU A 16 -4.16 11.21 -13.53
CA LEU A 16 -4.92 11.46 -14.76
C LEU A 16 -4.81 10.28 -15.74
N ALA A 17 -3.60 9.76 -15.93
CA ALA A 17 -3.38 8.60 -16.78
C ALA A 17 -4.11 7.36 -16.24
N TYR A 18 -4.03 7.11 -14.93
CA TYR A 18 -4.75 6.03 -14.26
C TYR A 18 -6.26 6.12 -14.49
N VAL A 19 -6.86 7.28 -14.23
CA VAL A 19 -8.30 7.50 -14.41
C VAL A 19 -8.73 7.32 -15.87
N ARG A 20 -7.95 7.85 -16.81
CA ARG A 20 -8.31 7.82 -18.25
C ARG A 20 -8.08 6.46 -18.90
N ASN A 21 -7.08 5.71 -18.45
CA ASN A 21 -6.64 4.49 -19.13
C ASN A 21 -7.01 3.21 -18.38
N GLU A 22 -7.10 3.25 -17.04
CA GLU A 22 -7.29 2.05 -16.25
C GLU A 22 -8.73 1.88 -15.76
N LEU A 23 -9.35 2.92 -15.21
CA LEU A 23 -10.74 2.84 -14.73
C LEU A 23 -11.74 2.40 -15.81
N PRO A 24 -11.63 2.82 -17.10
CA PRO A 24 -12.55 2.37 -18.15
C PRO A 24 -12.47 0.87 -18.48
N LYS A 25 -11.43 0.16 -18.01
CA LYS A 25 -11.30 -1.29 -18.18
C LYS A 25 -12.14 -2.09 -17.18
N ILE A 26 -12.65 -1.45 -16.13
CA ILE A 26 -13.39 -2.12 -15.05
C ILE A 26 -14.83 -2.33 -15.48
N GLY A 27 -15.25 -3.58 -15.55
CA GLY A 27 -16.62 -3.96 -15.96
C GLY A 27 -17.62 -4.03 -14.80
N VAL A 28 -17.15 -4.33 -13.57
CA VAL A 28 -18.03 -4.37 -12.40
C VAL A 28 -18.46 -2.96 -11.97
N PRO A 29 -19.69 -2.78 -11.43
CA PRO A 29 -20.10 -1.51 -10.86
C PRO A 29 -19.13 -1.02 -9.79
N HIS A 30 -18.62 0.20 -9.94
CA HIS A 30 -17.64 0.77 -9.03
C HIS A 30 -17.81 2.28 -8.85
N ARG A 31 -17.27 2.80 -7.74
CA ARG A 31 -17.07 4.23 -7.49
C ARG A 31 -15.64 4.47 -7.07
N THR A 32 -15.05 5.54 -7.58
CA THR A 32 -13.65 5.87 -7.35
C THR A 32 -13.52 7.17 -6.57
N LEU A 33 -12.73 7.16 -5.51
CA LEU A 33 -12.33 8.33 -4.77
C LEU A 33 -10.82 8.51 -4.86
N ILE A 34 -10.39 9.61 -5.46
CA ILE A 34 -9.00 10.06 -5.41
C ILE A 34 -8.84 10.85 -4.11
N VAL A 35 -7.96 10.38 -3.23
CA VAL A 35 -7.64 11.04 -1.96
C VAL A 35 -6.32 11.78 -2.11
N ASP A 36 -6.38 13.10 -2.31
CA ASP A 36 -5.20 13.97 -2.44
C ASP A 36 -4.80 14.51 -1.06
N THR A 37 -3.71 13.99 -0.51
CA THR A 37 -3.19 14.36 0.81
C THR A 37 -1.88 15.13 0.72
N GLY A 38 -1.79 16.26 1.44
CA GLY A 38 -0.55 17.04 1.54
C GLY A 38 -0.16 17.82 0.28
N SER A 39 -1.09 17.95 -0.68
CA SER A 39 -0.97 18.85 -1.81
C SER A 39 -1.62 20.20 -1.47
N GLU A 40 -1.29 21.25 -2.22
CA GLU A 40 -2.02 22.49 -2.13
C GLU A 40 -3.44 22.35 -2.71
N ARG A 41 -4.42 23.03 -2.15
CA ARG A 41 -5.83 22.99 -2.61
C ARG A 41 -5.96 23.26 -4.11
N ALA A 42 -5.18 24.19 -4.64
CA ALA A 42 -5.14 24.48 -6.08
C ALA A 42 -4.76 23.27 -6.94
N HIS A 43 -3.97 22.32 -6.40
CA HIS A 43 -3.66 21.06 -7.09
C HIS A 43 -4.91 20.19 -7.23
N ALA A 44 -5.65 19.98 -6.16
CA ALA A 44 -6.88 19.20 -6.16
C ALA A 44 -7.95 19.84 -7.06
N GLU A 45 -8.10 21.18 -7.03
CA GLU A 45 -9.04 21.92 -7.86
C GLU A 45 -8.71 21.78 -9.36
N ARG A 46 -7.42 21.87 -9.72
CA ARG A 46 -6.98 21.64 -11.10
C ARG A 46 -7.24 20.20 -11.54
N LEU A 47 -6.90 19.22 -10.71
CA LEU A 47 -7.14 17.81 -11.00
C LEU A 47 -8.65 17.54 -11.21
N ALA A 48 -9.49 18.03 -10.32
CA ALA A 48 -10.94 17.88 -10.40
C ALA A 48 -11.51 18.54 -11.66
N ALA A 49 -11.05 19.74 -12.02
CA ALA A 49 -11.46 20.43 -13.25
C ALA A 49 -11.10 19.64 -14.50
N GLU A 50 -9.90 19.05 -14.57
CA GLU A 50 -9.45 18.23 -15.71
C GLU A 50 -10.19 16.88 -15.80
N LEU A 51 -10.71 16.37 -14.69
CA LEU A 51 -11.52 15.16 -14.61
C LEU A 51 -13.04 15.46 -14.77
N GLY A 52 -13.45 16.73 -14.74
CA GLY A 52 -14.85 17.13 -14.83
C GLY A 52 -15.66 16.78 -13.57
N VAL A 53 -15.03 16.73 -12.40
CA VAL A 53 -15.66 16.40 -11.11
C VAL A 53 -15.49 17.53 -10.09
N ALA A 54 -16.24 17.45 -8.98
CA ALA A 54 -16.08 18.38 -7.87
C ALA A 54 -15.02 17.91 -6.87
N VAL A 55 -14.35 18.87 -6.20
CA VAL A 55 -13.56 18.60 -5.01
C VAL A 55 -14.52 18.46 -3.83
N VAL A 56 -14.38 17.36 -3.08
CA VAL A 56 -15.15 17.09 -1.87
C VAL A 56 -14.25 17.12 -0.63
N THR A 57 -14.87 17.32 0.53
CA THR A 57 -14.25 17.22 1.84
C THR A 57 -14.65 15.92 2.54
N ALA A 58 -13.97 15.57 3.61
CA ALA A 58 -14.28 14.37 4.37
C ALA A 58 -15.70 14.36 4.96
N GLU A 59 -16.23 15.52 5.28
CA GLU A 59 -17.55 15.72 5.90
C GLU A 59 -18.70 15.76 4.89
N ASP A 60 -18.40 15.92 3.60
CA ASP A 60 -19.44 16.06 2.58
C ASP A 60 -20.27 14.78 2.45
N THR A 61 -21.56 14.99 2.21
CA THR A 61 -22.50 13.94 1.83
C THR A 61 -22.82 14.08 0.36
N VAL A 62 -22.54 13.01 -0.40
CA VAL A 62 -22.81 12.93 -1.83
C VAL A 62 -23.79 11.80 -2.12
N ALA A 63 -24.80 12.06 -2.96
CA ALA A 63 -25.83 11.08 -3.28
C ALA A 63 -25.56 10.34 -4.61
N GLU A 64 -24.84 10.98 -5.53
CA GLU A 64 -24.64 10.50 -6.90
C GLU A 64 -23.21 10.79 -7.38
N GLY A 65 -22.74 9.99 -8.33
CA GLY A 65 -21.44 10.13 -8.98
C GLY A 65 -20.59 8.87 -8.84
N ASP A 66 -19.68 8.69 -9.80
CA ASP A 66 -18.79 7.52 -9.86
C ASP A 66 -17.31 7.89 -9.65
N LEU A 67 -16.97 9.19 -9.69
CA LEU A 67 -15.60 9.68 -9.49
C LEU A 67 -15.61 10.96 -8.64
N PHE A 68 -14.74 11.01 -7.65
CA PHE A 68 -14.60 12.15 -6.72
C PHE A 68 -13.13 12.44 -6.45
N VAL A 69 -12.83 13.71 -6.14
CA VAL A 69 -11.52 14.14 -5.62
C VAL A 69 -11.71 14.67 -4.20
N LEU A 70 -11.16 13.99 -3.21
CA LEU A 70 -11.15 14.42 -1.82
C LEU A 70 -9.80 15.06 -1.50
N HIS A 71 -9.81 16.28 -1.00
CA HIS A 71 -8.61 17.02 -0.65
C HIS A 71 -8.41 17.15 0.84
N VAL A 72 -7.18 16.91 1.30
CA VAL A 72 -6.72 17.13 2.68
C VAL A 72 -5.36 17.82 2.66
N GLU A 73 -5.22 18.96 3.35
CA GLU A 73 -3.98 19.73 3.38
C GLU A 73 -2.83 18.97 4.07
N GLU A 74 -3.14 18.19 5.11
CA GLU A 74 -2.16 17.38 5.82
C GLU A 74 -1.79 16.13 4.99
N ASN A 75 -0.49 15.81 4.90
CA ASN A 75 -0.09 14.51 4.39
C ASN A 75 -0.37 13.43 5.43
N LEU A 76 -1.45 12.70 5.24
CA LEU A 76 -1.93 11.68 6.17
C LEU A 76 -1.11 10.38 6.14
N GLY A 77 -0.24 10.19 5.15
CA GLY A 77 0.41 8.91 4.89
C GLY A 77 -0.57 7.85 4.36
N TYR A 78 -0.07 6.64 4.17
CA TYR A 78 -0.83 5.57 3.50
C TYR A 78 -2.04 5.10 4.33
N ALA A 79 -1.84 4.74 5.60
CA ALA A 79 -2.90 4.17 6.43
C ALA A 79 -4.07 5.13 6.64
N ARG A 80 -3.79 6.34 7.13
CA ARG A 80 -4.83 7.33 7.44
C ARG A 80 -5.54 7.84 6.19
N GLY A 81 -4.78 8.05 5.08
CA GLY A 81 -5.36 8.49 3.81
C GLY A 81 -6.33 7.46 3.22
N ASN A 82 -5.94 6.18 3.18
CA ASN A 82 -6.80 5.10 2.70
C ASN A 82 -7.99 4.83 3.64
N ASN A 83 -7.81 4.93 4.96
CA ASN A 83 -8.92 4.83 5.90
C ASN A 83 -9.97 5.92 5.67
N LEU A 84 -9.53 7.16 5.46
CA LEU A 84 -10.41 8.29 5.15
C LEU A 84 -11.20 8.06 3.86
N GLY A 85 -10.52 7.56 2.81
CA GLY A 85 -11.18 7.23 1.55
C GLY A 85 -12.21 6.11 1.70
N ALA A 86 -11.87 5.06 2.44
CA ALA A 86 -12.78 3.96 2.73
C ALA A 86 -14.00 4.41 3.53
N GLU A 87 -13.80 5.24 4.55
CA GLU A 87 -14.88 5.83 5.36
C GLU A 87 -15.81 6.70 4.52
N PHE A 88 -15.26 7.59 3.68
CA PHE A 88 -16.04 8.43 2.78
C PHE A 88 -16.92 7.59 1.85
N LEU A 89 -16.34 6.60 1.16
CA LEU A 89 -17.08 5.75 0.23
C LEU A 89 -18.18 4.93 0.93
N THR A 90 -17.87 4.29 2.05
CA THR A 90 -18.84 3.42 2.74
C THR A 90 -19.94 4.20 3.44
N ARG A 91 -19.67 5.41 3.91
CA ARG A 91 -20.67 6.30 4.50
C ARG A 91 -21.65 6.84 3.45
N ASN A 92 -21.11 7.30 2.32
CA ASN A 92 -21.94 7.90 1.27
C ASN A 92 -22.63 6.85 0.39
N PHE A 93 -22.04 5.65 0.26
CA PHE A 93 -22.53 4.58 -0.60
C PHE A 93 -22.55 3.24 0.17
N PRO A 94 -23.61 2.97 0.94
CA PRO A 94 -23.72 1.77 1.79
C PRO A 94 -23.73 0.44 1.03
N ASP A 95 -23.93 0.46 -0.29
CA ASP A 95 -23.84 -0.69 -1.19
C ASP A 95 -22.38 -1.08 -1.55
N THR A 96 -21.38 -0.36 -1.02
CA THR A 96 -19.95 -0.68 -1.18
C THR A 96 -19.57 -1.90 -0.33
N ASP A 97 -19.57 -3.07 -0.95
CA ASP A 97 -19.28 -4.36 -0.29
C ASP A 97 -17.81 -4.80 -0.38
N LYS A 98 -17.04 -4.17 -1.27
CA LYS A 98 -15.61 -4.38 -1.47
C LYS A 98 -14.89 -3.04 -1.58
N LEU A 99 -13.72 -2.94 -0.99
CA LEU A 99 -12.81 -1.80 -1.10
C LEU A 99 -11.57 -2.23 -1.87
N LEU A 100 -11.24 -1.52 -2.93
CA LEU A 100 -9.98 -1.66 -3.67
C LEU A 100 -9.09 -0.47 -3.34
N PHE A 101 -7.93 -0.74 -2.77
CA PHE A 101 -6.87 0.26 -2.56
C PHE A 101 -5.87 0.15 -3.69
N SER A 102 -5.66 1.24 -4.40
CA SER A 102 -4.76 1.31 -5.55
C SER A 102 -3.83 2.50 -5.46
N ASN A 103 -2.57 2.28 -5.82
CA ASN A 103 -1.70 3.38 -6.18
C ASN A 103 -2.10 3.94 -7.55
N ASP A 104 -1.67 5.15 -7.87
CA ASP A 104 -1.90 5.80 -9.16
C ASP A 104 -0.84 5.42 -10.23
N ASP A 105 0.22 4.72 -9.84
CA ASP A 105 1.28 4.22 -10.72
C ASP A 105 1.09 2.73 -11.09
N ILE A 106 -0.16 2.34 -11.33
CA ILE A 106 -0.59 0.99 -11.73
C ILE A 106 -1.10 0.99 -13.18
N GLU A 107 -0.72 -0.02 -13.94
CA GLU A 107 -1.26 -0.36 -15.26
C GLU A 107 -1.90 -1.75 -15.20
N PHE A 108 -3.13 -1.88 -15.68
CA PHE A 108 -3.81 -3.18 -15.79
C PHE A 108 -3.31 -3.92 -17.03
N ILE A 109 -2.51 -4.96 -16.83
CA ILE A 109 -2.08 -5.86 -17.92
C ILE A 109 -3.26 -6.76 -18.30
N SER A 110 -3.94 -7.33 -17.30
CA SER A 110 -5.23 -8.00 -17.50
C SER A 110 -6.32 -6.93 -17.40
N SER A 111 -7.03 -6.71 -18.50
CA SER A 111 -8.08 -5.67 -18.56
C SER A 111 -9.25 -5.92 -17.60
N ASP A 112 -9.46 -7.15 -17.18
CA ASP A 112 -10.52 -7.62 -16.29
C ASP A 112 -10.05 -7.85 -14.85
N VAL A 113 -8.92 -7.27 -14.44
CA VAL A 113 -8.30 -7.55 -13.13
C VAL A 113 -9.25 -7.30 -11.96
N VAL A 114 -9.97 -6.18 -11.95
CA VAL A 114 -10.89 -5.84 -10.84
C VAL A 114 -12.09 -6.78 -10.84
N ASP A 115 -12.61 -7.14 -12.02
CA ASP A 115 -13.75 -8.05 -12.19
C ASP A 115 -13.42 -9.45 -11.67
N VAL A 116 -12.23 -9.95 -12.01
CA VAL A 116 -11.74 -11.26 -11.55
C VAL A 116 -11.53 -11.26 -10.05
N LEU A 117 -10.88 -10.23 -9.48
CA LEU A 117 -10.67 -10.13 -8.04
C LEU A 117 -12.01 -10.01 -7.29
N SER A 118 -12.94 -9.21 -7.80
CA SER A 118 -14.28 -9.08 -7.19
C SER A 118 -15.02 -10.41 -7.14
N ARG A 119 -15.06 -11.13 -8.26
CA ARG A 119 -15.67 -12.46 -8.34
C ARG A 119 -14.96 -13.47 -7.43
N ARG A 120 -13.63 -13.50 -7.41
CA ARG A 120 -12.86 -14.41 -6.56
C ARG A 120 -13.17 -14.18 -5.07
N MET A 121 -13.32 -12.95 -4.65
CA MET A 121 -13.73 -12.62 -3.28
C MET A 121 -15.13 -13.14 -2.96
N ASP A 122 -16.05 -13.17 -3.92
CA ASP A 122 -17.40 -13.71 -3.73
C ASP A 122 -17.41 -15.24 -3.68
N GLU A 123 -16.54 -15.90 -4.50
CA GLU A 123 -16.44 -17.36 -4.56
C GLU A 123 -15.80 -18.00 -3.32
N ILE A 124 -14.87 -17.30 -2.65
CA ILE A 124 -14.09 -17.84 -1.53
C ILE A 124 -14.32 -16.99 -0.29
N ALA A 125 -15.13 -17.48 0.63
CA ALA A 125 -15.57 -16.74 1.82
C ALA A 125 -14.42 -16.44 2.81
N GLU A 126 -13.39 -17.26 2.83
CA GLU A 126 -12.22 -17.11 3.71
C GLU A 126 -11.31 -15.95 3.31
N ILE A 127 -11.44 -15.43 2.08
CA ILE A 127 -10.65 -14.28 1.62
C ILE A 127 -11.12 -13.02 2.34
N GLY A 128 -10.24 -12.43 3.15
CA GLY A 128 -10.40 -11.09 3.72
C GLY A 128 -9.73 -10.02 2.87
N CYS A 129 -8.56 -10.35 2.28
CA CYS A 129 -7.79 -9.46 1.41
C CYS A 129 -7.24 -10.24 0.23
N LEU A 130 -7.22 -9.63 -0.95
CA LEU A 130 -6.70 -10.31 -2.13
C LEU A 130 -5.98 -9.35 -3.08
N GLY A 131 -4.92 -9.84 -3.75
CA GLY A 131 -4.15 -9.08 -4.74
C GLY A 131 -3.77 -9.91 -5.95
N PRO A 132 -3.55 -9.24 -7.10
CA PRO A 132 -3.15 -9.88 -8.36
C PRO A 132 -1.64 -10.14 -8.40
N LYS A 133 -1.19 -10.76 -9.50
CA LYS A 133 0.23 -10.78 -9.89
C LYS A 133 0.69 -9.36 -10.19
N VAL A 134 1.74 -8.91 -9.49
CA VAL A 134 2.37 -7.60 -9.71
C VAL A 134 3.70 -7.79 -10.40
N ILE A 135 3.93 -7.09 -11.50
CA ILE A 135 5.24 -7.05 -12.18
C ILE A 135 5.79 -5.62 -12.25
N ASP A 136 7.11 -5.51 -12.32
CA ASP A 136 7.78 -4.22 -12.54
C ASP A 136 7.93 -3.88 -14.03
N LEU A 137 8.62 -2.77 -14.32
CA LEU A 137 8.90 -2.32 -15.69
C LEU A 137 9.75 -3.30 -16.51
N ASN A 138 10.52 -4.17 -15.86
CA ASN A 138 11.36 -5.17 -16.51
C ASN A 138 10.61 -6.50 -16.72
N GLY A 139 9.39 -6.62 -16.20
CA GLY A 139 8.63 -7.86 -16.18
C GLY A 139 8.96 -8.76 -14.98
N ASP A 140 9.79 -8.31 -14.06
CA ASP A 140 10.15 -9.07 -12.86
C ASP A 140 9.00 -9.02 -11.84
N LEU A 141 8.75 -10.15 -11.17
CA LEU A 141 7.72 -10.24 -10.13
C LEU A 141 8.06 -9.33 -8.93
N GLN A 142 7.09 -8.51 -8.55
CA GLN A 142 7.13 -7.73 -7.32
C GLN A 142 6.32 -8.45 -6.23
N GLY A 143 6.93 -9.48 -5.66
CA GLY A 143 6.40 -10.14 -4.47
C GLY A 143 4.96 -10.63 -4.55
N PRO A 144 4.69 -11.85 -5.02
CA PRO A 144 3.41 -12.48 -4.80
C PRO A 144 3.36 -13.07 -3.40
N GLY A 145 2.59 -12.48 -2.51
CA GLY A 145 2.31 -13.06 -1.21
C GLY A 145 3.55 -13.24 -0.32
N TYR A 146 3.63 -12.40 0.65
CA TYR A 146 4.76 -12.34 1.56
C TYR A 146 4.71 -13.48 2.59
N GLU A 147 5.85 -14.06 2.94
CA GLU A 147 5.98 -14.88 4.12
C GLU A 147 5.68 -14.03 5.37
N LYS A 148 5.10 -14.67 6.39
CA LYS A 148 4.87 -13.97 7.66
C LYS A 148 6.19 -13.40 8.20
N PRO A 149 6.24 -12.11 8.59
CA PRO A 149 7.46 -11.50 9.10
C PRO A 149 8.05 -12.26 10.29
N GLN A 150 9.36 -12.47 10.26
CA GLN A 150 10.11 -13.16 11.30
C GLN A 150 11.08 -12.18 11.97
N ILE A 151 10.94 -11.93 13.28
CA ILE A 151 11.76 -10.93 13.99
C ILE A 151 13.27 -11.19 13.85
N GLY A 152 13.71 -12.45 13.90
CA GLY A 152 15.12 -12.82 13.73
C GLY A 152 15.68 -12.51 12.35
N TYR A 153 14.81 -12.55 11.32
CA TYR A 153 15.19 -12.11 9.98
C TYR A 153 15.42 -10.60 9.95
N TYR A 154 14.53 -9.79 10.53
CA TYR A 154 14.64 -8.34 10.54
C TYR A 154 15.83 -7.85 11.37
N ILE A 155 16.15 -8.51 12.51
CA ILE A 155 17.36 -8.22 13.28
C ILE A 155 18.60 -8.40 12.39
N ARG A 156 18.71 -9.51 11.66
CA ARG A 156 19.85 -9.78 10.75
C ARG A 156 19.86 -8.82 9.56
N ARG A 157 18.69 -8.55 8.97
CA ARG A 157 18.55 -7.63 7.84
C ARG A 157 18.94 -6.21 8.21
N ASN A 158 18.54 -5.71 9.37
CA ASN A 158 18.87 -4.36 9.82
C ASN A 158 20.39 -4.12 9.91
N ILE A 159 21.16 -5.15 10.26
CA ILE A 159 22.63 -5.06 10.32
C ILE A 159 23.23 -5.36 8.94
N GLY A 160 22.76 -6.38 8.27
CA GLY A 160 23.41 -6.93 7.08
C GLY A 160 23.12 -6.15 5.80
N GLU A 161 21.94 -5.60 5.64
CA GLU A 161 21.55 -4.89 4.41
C GLU A 161 22.43 -3.66 4.13
N PRO A 162 22.76 -2.78 5.10
CA PRO A 162 23.67 -1.67 4.89
C PRO A 162 25.11 -2.10 4.56
N LEU A 163 25.53 -3.30 4.99
CA LEU A 163 26.89 -3.81 4.82
C LEU A 163 27.05 -4.61 3.53
N PHE A 164 26.05 -5.41 3.14
CA PHE A 164 26.15 -6.41 2.07
C PHE A 164 25.18 -6.17 0.92
N GLY A 165 24.33 -5.12 1.00
CA GLY A 165 23.33 -4.75 -0.01
C GLY A 165 21.98 -5.47 0.14
N ALA A 166 20.93 -4.79 -0.28
CA ALA A 166 19.52 -5.22 -0.12
C ALA A 166 19.22 -6.57 -0.81
N LYS A 167 19.76 -6.80 -2.02
CA LYS A 167 19.50 -8.04 -2.80
C LYS A 167 19.77 -9.33 -2.01
N ARG A 168 20.72 -9.31 -1.07
CA ARG A 168 21.09 -10.48 -0.25
C ARG A 168 20.02 -10.81 0.81
N PHE A 169 19.17 -9.85 1.11
CA PHE A 169 18.12 -9.93 2.13
C PHE A 169 16.71 -9.89 1.52
N TRP A 170 16.58 -10.07 0.22
CA TRP A 170 15.26 -10.22 -0.37
C TRP A 170 14.69 -11.59 -0.03
N LEU A 171 13.54 -11.59 0.60
CA LEU A 171 12.77 -12.82 0.92
C LEU A 171 12.13 -13.44 -0.33
N TRP A 172 12.14 -12.69 -1.42
CA TRP A 172 11.52 -13.08 -2.67
C TRP A 172 12.55 -13.77 -3.54
N LYS A 173 12.32 -15.02 -3.81
CA LYS A 173 12.86 -15.66 -5.00
C LYS A 173 11.76 -15.63 -6.04
N ASP A 174 12.10 -15.13 -7.23
CA ASP A 174 11.30 -15.09 -8.42
C ASP A 174 10.75 -16.51 -8.74
N ARG A 175 9.73 -16.93 -8.02
CA ARG A 175 9.01 -18.17 -8.30
C ARG A 175 7.66 -17.78 -8.81
N GLU A 176 7.37 -18.20 -10.03
CA GLU A 176 6.01 -18.20 -10.53
C GLU A 176 5.15 -19.01 -9.55
N ARG A 177 4.18 -18.35 -8.94
CA ARG A 177 3.24 -18.95 -8.00
C ARG A 177 1.89 -19.16 -8.68
N LYS A 178 1.18 -20.18 -8.25
CA LYS A 178 -0.24 -20.35 -8.54
C LYS A 178 -1.07 -19.51 -7.59
N SER A 179 -2.34 -19.31 -7.95
CA SER A 179 -3.31 -18.69 -7.03
C SER A 179 -3.41 -19.51 -5.74
N GLU A 180 -3.19 -18.89 -4.59
CA GLU A 180 -3.13 -19.56 -3.29
C GLU A 180 -3.36 -18.61 -2.13
N PHE A 181 -3.70 -19.14 -0.96
CA PHE A 181 -3.66 -18.38 0.28
C PHE A 181 -2.21 -18.04 0.65
N VAL A 182 -2.01 -16.79 1.04
CA VAL A 182 -0.70 -16.23 1.39
C VAL A 182 -0.77 -15.51 2.73
N ASN A 183 0.37 -15.11 3.26
CA ASN A 183 0.34 -14.36 4.50
C ASN A 183 -0.02 -12.88 4.29
N ILE A 184 0.42 -12.29 3.18
CA ILE A 184 0.30 -10.85 2.92
C ILE A 184 0.25 -10.65 1.41
N VAL A 185 -0.55 -9.71 0.93
CA VAL A 185 -0.52 -9.21 -0.45
C VAL A 185 0.07 -7.81 -0.48
N GLY A 186 0.63 -7.39 -1.62
CA GLY A 186 1.28 -6.09 -1.74
C GLY A 186 0.30 -4.92 -1.66
N GLY A 187 0.74 -3.82 -1.02
CA GLY A 187 -0.09 -2.64 -0.77
C GLY A 187 -0.38 -1.77 -2.00
N CYS A 188 0.36 -1.95 -3.09
CA CYS A 188 0.17 -1.10 -4.27
C CYS A 188 -1.19 -1.32 -4.96
N PHE A 189 -1.79 -2.51 -4.82
CA PHE A 189 -3.09 -2.85 -5.39
C PHE A 189 -3.67 -4.08 -4.71
N HIS A 190 -4.69 -3.90 -3.89
CA HIS A 190 -5.35 -5.01 -3.22
C HIS A 190 -6.81 -4.69 -2.88
N MET A 191 -7.63 -5.72 -2.90
CA MET A 191 -9.05 -5.65 -2.58
C MET A 191 -9.31 -6.26 -1.20
N VAL A 192 -10.20 -5.64 -0.43
CA VAL A 192 -10.60 -6.10 0.91
C VAL A 192 -12.12 -6.11 0.98
N ARG A 193 -12.70 -7.10 1.65
CA ARG A 193 -14.14 -7.11 1.95
C ARG A 193 -14.47 -5.98 2.92
N THR A 194 -15.44 -5.12 2.59
CA THR A 194 -15.77 -3.92 3.38
C THR A 194 -16.09 -4.27 4.83
N THR A 195 -16.92 -5.29 5.05
CA THR A 195 -17.31 -5.73 6.40
C THR A 195 -16.12 -6.21 7.23
N ASP A 196 -15.17 -6.91 6.62
CA ASP A 196 -13.97 -7.40 7.31
C ASP A 196 -13.01 -6.24 7.60
N PHE A 197 -12.85 -5.29 6.65
CA PHE A 197 -12.05 -4.08 6.84
C PHE A 197 -12.57 -3.23 8.01
N GLN A 198 -13.88 -3.02 8.06
CA GLN A 198 -14.53 -2.29 9.16
C GLN A 198 -14.42 -3.05 10.48
N ALA A 199 -14.63 -4.37 10.49
CA ALA A 199 -14.55 -5.20 11.71
C ALA A 199 -13.15 -5.16 12.36
N VAL A 200 -12.10 -5.03 11.56
CA VAL A 200 -10.73 -4.89 12.08
C VAL A 200 -10.31 -3.45 12.33
N GLY A 201 -11.17 -2.46 12.04
CA GLY A 201 -10.91 -1.03 12.22
C GLY A 201 -9.94 -0.44 11.18
N GLY A 202 -9.97 -0.95 9.95
CA GLY A 202 -9.18 -0.44 8.82
C GLY A 202 -7.69 -0.70 8.93
N PHE A 203 -6.86 0.11 8.26
CA PHE A 203 -5.41 0.13 8.45
C PHE A 203 -5.05 0.70 9.82
N ASP A 204 -3.93 0.27 10.40
CA ASP A 204 -3.47 0.81 11.68
C ASP A 204 -3.00 2.27 11.51
N PRO A 205 -3.69 3.27 12.10
CA PRO A 205 -3.39 4.68 11.89
C PRO A 205 -2.07 5.14 12.52
N GLU A 206 -1.39 4.29 13.27
CA GLU A 206 -0.06 4.58 13.81
C GLU A 206 1.02 4.53 12.72
N THR A 207 0.81 3.79 11.61
CA THR A 207 1.74 3.81 10.46
C THR A 207 1.51 5.03 9.58
N PHE A 208 2.63 5.60 9.11
CA PHE A 208 2.61 6.64 8.10
C PHE A 208 2.85 6.06 6.71
N LEU A 209 3.82 5.15 6.60
CA LEU A 209 4.18 4.45 5.37
C LEU A 209 4.95 3.17 5.72
N TYR A 210 4.68 2.08 5.02
CA TYR A 210 5.19 0.72 5.20
C TYR A 210 4.59 -0.02 6.39
N TRP A 211 4.42 -1.32 6.22
CA TRP A 211 3.86 -2.28 7.18
C TRP A 211 2.33 -2.28 7.30
N GLU A 212 1.66 -1.46 6.55
CA GLU A 212 0.19 -1.42 6.56
C GLU A 212 -0.42 -2.78 6.22
N GLU A 213 0.14 -3.46 5.23
CA GLU A 213 -0.33 -4.73 4.72
C GLU A 213 -0.09 -5.88 5.71
N GLU A 214 1.08 -5.88 6.35
CA GLU A 214 1.42 -6.84 7.39
C GLU A 214 0.48 -6.71 8.59
N LEU A 215 0.21 -5.48 9.00
CA LEU A 215 -0.68 -5.19 10.13
C LEU A 215 -2.13 -5.51 9.79
N LEU A 216 -2.61 -5.15 8.60
CA LEU A 216 -3.96 -5.48 8.14
C LEU A 216 -4.14 -7.00 8.06
N SER A 217 -3.22 -7.72 7.44
CA SER A 217 -3.28 -9.17 7.31
C SER A 217 -3.29 -9.87 8.67
N GLU A 218 -2.51 -9.38 9.65
CA GLU A 218 -2.53 -9.92 11.01
C GLU A 218 -3.87 -9.69 11.71
N ARG A 219 -4.50 -8.52 11.49
CA ARG A 219 -5.83 -8.20 12.05
C ARG A 219 -6.91 -9.06 11.40
N LEU A 220 -6.88 -9.24 10.08
CA LEU A 220 -7.81 -10.11 9.35
C LEU A 220 -7.71 -11.57 9.81
N ARG A 221 -6.49 -12.08 10.04
CA ARG A 221 -6.30 -13.44 10.58
C ARG A 221 -6.98 -13.65 11.94
N LYS A 222 -7.01 -12.62 12.79
CA LYS A 222 -7.67 -12.72 14.11
C LYS A 222 -9.19 -12.89 14.02
N ILE A 223 -9.79 -12.53 12.91
CA ILE A 223 -11.22 -12.75 12.63
C ILE A 223 -11.47 -13.93 11.69
N GLY A 224 -10.44 -14.79 11.47
CA GLY A 224 -10.55 -15.99 10.64
C GLY A 224 -10.47 -15.75 9.13
N ARG A 225 -9.99 -14.57 8.71
CA ARG A 225 -9.80 -14.21 7.30
C ARG A 225 -8.34 -14.33 6.89
N GLN A 226 -8.11 -14.60 5.61
CA GLN A 226 -6.78 -14.79 5.06
C GLN A 226 -6.54 -13.89 3.84
N ALA A 227 -5.27 -13.60 3.56
CA ALA A 227 -4.88 -12.98 2.31
C ALA A 227 -4.78 -14.03 1.20
N TYR A 228 -5.15 -13.66 -0.02
CA TYR A 228 -5.13 -14.54 -1.19
C TYR A 228 -4.40 -13.86 -2.35
N TYR A 229 -3.52 -14.59 -3.00
CA TYR A 229 -2.84 -14.17 -4.20
C TYR A 229 -3.52 -14.79 -5.42
N ASP A 230 -4.00 -13.96 -6.37
CA ASP A 230 -4.58 -14.45 -7.62
C ASP A 230 -3.58 -14.28 -8.77
N ALA A 231 -2.99 -15.38 -9.21
CA ALA A 231 -2.03 -15.43 -10.30
C ALA A 231 -2.67 -15.35 -11.70
N SER A 232 -4.01 -15.45 -11.79
CA SER A 232 -4.71 -15.48 -13.08
C SER A 232 -4.78 -14.13 -13.77
N VAL A 233 -4.63 -13.05 -12.99
CA VAL A 233 -4.64 -11.67 -13.47
C VAL A 233 -3.41 -10.91 -13.01
N SER A 234 -3.01 -9.89 -13.77
CA SER A 234 -1.76 -9.17 -13.52
C SER A 234 -1.88 -7.67 -13.75
N ILE A 235 -1.10 -6.95 -12.96
CA ILE A 235 -0.86 -5.51 -13.09
C ILE A 235 0.63 -5.23 -13.20
N ARG A 236 0.96 -4.07 -13.76
CA ARG A 236 2.30 -3.49 -13.72
C ARG A 236 2.34 -2.33 -12.73
N HIS A 237 3.35 -2.30 -11.90
CA HIS A 237 3.58 -1.23 -10.94
C HIS A 237 4.85 -0.46 -11.29
N PHE A 238 4.71 0.83 -11.57
CA PHE A 238 5.80 1.72 -11.99
C PHE A 238 6.61 2.23 -10.79
N VAL A 239 7.22 1.31 -10.03
CA VAL A 239 7.98 1.68 -8.81
C VAL A 239 9.02 2.74 -9.08
N GLY A 240 8.96 3.84 -8.37
CA GLY A 240 10.08 4.79 -8.27
C GLY A 240 9.80 6.23 -8.65
N ASN A 241 8.59 6.61 -9.01
CA ASN A 241 8.29 8.02 -9.29
C ASN A 241 8.06 8.82 -8.00
N THR A 242 7.45 8.23 -6.97
CA THR A 242 7.12 8.91 -5.72
C THR A 242 8.20 8.72 -4.64
N THR A 243 8.91 7.58 -4.63
CA THR A 243 10.00 7.30 -3.69
C THR A 243 11.32 7.20 -4.43
N SER A 244 11.97 8.35 -4.71
CA SER A 244 13.19 8.38 -5.51
C SER A 244 14.30 7.50 -4.92
N LYS A 245 14.77 6.52 -5.68
CA LYS A 245 15.84 5.57 -5.35
C LYS A 245 17.24 6.20 -5.23
N LYS A 246 17.39 7.54 -5.38
CA LYS A 246 18.71 8.17 -5.56
C LYS A 246 19.49 8.44 -4.28
N ALA A 247 18.85 8.47 -3.11
CA ALA A 247 19.56 8.64 -1.84
C ALA A 247 18.81 7.92 -0.70
N PRO A 248 19.51 7.43 0.35
CA PRO A 248 18.86 6.91 1.54
C PRO A 248 17.99 7.99 2.17
N ASN A 249 16.69 7.75 2.24
CA ASN A 249 15.75 8.65 2.88
C ASN A 249 15.54 8.21 4.34
N LEU A 250 16.03 9.01 5.28
CA LEU A 250 15.93 8.69 6.72
C LEU A 250 14.47 8.68 7.20
N LEU A 251 13.57 9.47 6.59
CA LEU A 251 12.16 9.44 6.92
C LEU A 251 11.57 8.06 6.59
N LEU A 252 11.76 7.60 5.35
CA LEU A 252 11.26 6.29 4.90
C LEU A 252 11.86 5.15 5.72
N LEU A 253 13.17 5.22 6.02
CA LEU A 253 13.82 4.25 6.90
C LEU A 253 13.17 4.24 8.29
N ASN A 254 12.91 5.39 8.88
CA ASN A 254 12.28 5.48 10.20
C ASN A 254 10.85 4.92 10.18
N CYS A 255 10.07 5.15 9.12
CA CYS A 255 8.75 4.54 8.94
C CYS A 255 8.84 3.01 8.91
N GLU A 256 9.76 2.46 8.10
CA GLU A 256 9.99 1.01 8.04
C GLU A 256 10.38 0.42 9.41
N LEU A 257 11.31 1.07 10.12
CA LEU A 257 11.76 0.60 11.44
C LEU A 257 10.67 0.76 12.53
N PHE A 258 9.84 1.78 12.42
CA PHE A 258 8.68 1.95 13.29
C PHE A 258 7.66 0.82 13.08
N GLY A 259 7.30 0.52 11.84
CA GLY A 259 6.39 -0.57 11.51
C GLY A 259 6.87 -1.93 12.03
N GLN A 260 8.20 -2.22 11.95
CA GLN A 260 8.77 -3.42 12.57
C GLN A 260 8.49 -3.47 14.09
N ARG A 261 8.72 -2.36 14.81
CA ARG A 261 8.46 -2.31 16.27
C ARG A 261 6.97 -2.48 16.58
N LEU A 262 6.11 -1.82 15.80
CA LEU A 262 4.67 -1.92 15.96
C LEU A 262 4.19 -3.37 15.75
N PHE A 263 4.61 -4.01 14.65
CA PHE A 263 4.24 -5.39 14.35
C PHE A 263 4.71 -6.35 15.45
N PHE A 264 6.01 -6.38 15.74
CA PHE A 264 6.56 -7.34 16.68
C PHE A 264 6.22 -7.05 18.13
N GLY A 265 6.01 -5.79 18.51
CA GLY A 265 5.64 -5.40 19.86
C GLY A 265 4.14 -5.52 20.15
N LYS A 266 3.31 -4.88 19.32
CA LYS A 266 1.86 -4.78 19.54
C LYS A 266 1.10 -6.03 19.06
N TYR A 267 1.48 -6.57 17.90
CA TYR A 267 0.73 -7.64 17.24
C TYR A 267 1.28 -9.04 17.56
N GLU A 268 2.59 -9.25 17.43
CA GLU A 268 3.24 -10.53 17.76
C GLU A 268 3.56 -10.70 19.25
N LYS A 269 3.53 -9.62 20.03
CA LYS A 269 3.85 -9.62 21.46
C LYS A 269 5.17 -10.32 21.79
N SER A 270 6.19 -10.02 20.98
CA SER A 270 7.54 -10.58 21.17
C SER A 270 8.12 -10.23 22.54
N SER A 271 8.99 -11.09 23.09
CA SER A 271 9.58 -10.87 24.41
C SER A 271 10.39 -9.57 24.49
N ALA A 272 10.50 -8.98 25.68
CA ALA A 272 11.26 -7.75 25.91
C ALA A 272 12.73 -7.89 25.45
N LEU A 273 13.33 -9.06 25.67
CA LEU A 273 14.70 -9.34 25.22
C LEU A 273 14.82 -9.28 23.69
N THR A 274 13.90 -9.94 22.98
CA THR A 274 13.88 -9.97 21.51
C THR A 274 13.61 -8.59 20.93
N MET A 275 12.69 -7.82 21.55
CA MET A 275 12.42 -6.43 21.18
C MET A 275 13.63 -5.53 21.43
N GLY A 276 14.37 -5.75 22.53
CA GLY A 276 15.65 -5.05 22.79
C GLY A 276 16.68 -5.30 21.70
N LEU A 277 16.83 -6.56 21.26
CA LEU A 277 17.73 -6.92 20.14
C LEU A 277 17.27 -6.30 18.81
N LEU A 278 15.98 -6.26 18.54
CA LEU A 278 15.43 -5.57 17.37
C LEU A 278 15.78 -4.08 17.40
N CYS A 279 15.50 -3.39 18.50
CA CYS A 279 15.83 -1.98 18.67
C CYS A 279 17.33 -1.70 18.51
N LEU A 280 18.19 -2.51 19.10
CA LEU A 280 19.64 -2.40 18.95
C LEU A 280 20.07 -2.53 17.48
N SER A 281 19.53 -3.54 16.77
CA SER A 281 19.82 -3.74 15.34
C SER A 281 19.39 -2.54 14.49
N GLN A 282 18.25 -1.92 14.83
CA GLN A 282 17.73 -0.70 14.16
C GLN A 282 18.64 0.51 14.40
N TRP A 283 19.14 0.70 15.62
CA TRP A 283 20.11 1.76 15.93
C TRP A 283 21.38 1.62 15.11
N ILE A 284 21.89 0.38 15.00
CA ILE A 284 23.06 0.07 14.14
C ILE A 284 22.75 0.43 12.69
N ARG A 285 21.57 0.02 12.15
CA ARG A 285 21.15 0.33 10.77
C ARG A 285 21.13 1.84 10.51
N VAL A 286 20.50 2.60 11.39
CA VAL A 286 20.44 4.08 11.28
C VAL A 286 21.84 4.70 11.31
N GLY A 287 22.72 4.24 12.20
CA GLY A 287 24.12 4.68 12.27
C GLY A 287 24.89 4.43 10.97
N LEU A 288 24.78 3.21 10.43
CA LEU A 288 25.44 2.83 9.16
C LEU A 288 24.92 3.65 7.98
N VAL A 289 23.61 3.87 7.89
CA VAL A 289 23.00 4.69 6.83
C VAL A 289 23.45 6.15 6.95
N LYS A 290 23.47 6.74 8.14
CA LYS A 290 23.99 8.11 8.36
C LYS A 290 25.46 8.23 7.95
N LEU A 291 26.30 7.26 8.28
CA LEU A 291 27.69 7.23 7.84
C LEU A 291 27.83 7.14 6.33
N ALA A 292 26.99 6.35 5.67
CA ALA A 292 26.97 6.25 4.20
C ALA A 292 26.58 7.59 3.55
N ILE A 293 25.56 8.27 4.08
CA ILE A 293 25.16 9.62 3.62
C ILE A 293 26.30 10.60 3.79
N LEU A 294 26.95 10.64 4.96
CA LEU A 294 28.09 11.52 5.22
C LEU A 294 29.25 11.27 4.25
N LYS A 295 29.62 10.02 4.04
CA LYS A 295 30.69 9.65 3.09
C LYS A 295 30.36 10.12 1.67
N ARG A 296 29.08 10.02 1.25
CA ARG A 296 28.64 10.47 -0.07
C ARG A 296 28.76 11.98 -0.22
N LYS A 297 28.29 12.75 0.77
CA LYS A 297 28.45 14.21 0.79
C LYS A 297 29.92 14.65 0.72
N LEU A 298 30.80 13.99 1.48
CA LEU A 298 32.23 14.30 1.47
C LEU A 298 32.90 13.97 0.13
N ARG A 299 32.37 13.02 -0.65
CA ARG A 299 32.87 12.69 -2.00
C ARG A 299 32.31 13.59 -3.10
N GLY A 300 31.45 14.56 -2.78
CA GLY A 300 30.86 15.48 -3.76
C GLY A 300 29.85 14.84 -4.69
N ALA A 301 29.31 13.67 -4.35
CA ALA A 301 28.36 12.91 -5.20
C ALA A 301 26.91 13.45 -5.17
N ASP A 302 26.67 14.54 -4.45
CA ASP A 302 25.35 15.17 -4.29
C ASP A 302 25.30 16.59 -4.94
N ARG A 303 26.11 16.83 -5.99
CA ARG A 303 26.01 18.02 -6.85
C ARG A 303 25.17 17.74 -8.09
#